data_8cdc2cc15dc3826bb3c783e443d7be3b
#
_entry.id   8cdc2cc15dc3826bb3c783e443d7be3b
#
_cell.length_a   1.000
_cell.length_b   1.000
_cell.length_c   1.000
_cell.angle_alpha   90.00
_cell.angle_beta   90.00
_cell.angle_gamma   90.00
#
_symmetry.space_group_name_H-M   'P 1'
#
loop_
_entity.id
_entity.type
_entity.pdbx_description
1 polymer ?
#
loop_
_entity_poly.entity_id
_entity_poly.type
_entity_poly.pdbx_seq_one_letter_code
_entity_poly.pdbx_strand_id
1 'polypeptide(L)'
;MNCNTQNAKIASITEKTLIVGIDVGSETHYARAFDWRNYEFTKKPLAFSNTEAGFLTFKAWVEDLQEKYGKTAVIAGMEPTGHYWFALGKFLQDNGMKPVHVNPHHVKKSKELDDNNPNKNDRKDPKTIAALVNEGRFSYPYIPTGIYAEIRSLSNLRFQT
;
A
#
# COMPACT_ATOMS: atom_id res chain seq x y z
N MET A 1 8.44 17.20 -12.36
CA MET A 1 8.12 17.40 -10.95
C MET A 1 9.38 17.84 -10.23
N ASN A 2 9.30 18.89 -9.48
CA ASN A 2 10.46 19.46 -8.83
C ASN A 2 10.72 18.81 -7.47
N CYS A 3 11.90 19.07 -6.91
CA CYS A 3 12.32 18.53 -5.61
C CYS A 3 11.38 18.93 -4.47
N ASN A 4 10.68 20.07 -4.60
CA ASN A 4 9.78 20.55 -3.55
C ASN A 4 8.60 19.62 -3.33
N THR A 5 8.05 19.01 -4.40
CA THR A 5 6.93 18.08 -4.29
C THR A 5 7.35 16.78 -3.58
N GLN A 6 8.52 16.26 -3.94
CA GLN A 6 9.06 15.07 -3.27
C GLN A 6 9.37 15.37 -1.81
N ASN A 7 9.97 16.50 -1.54
CA ASN A 7 10.29 16.91 -0.17
C ASN A 7 9.02 17.08 0.68
N ALA A 8 7.95 17.63 0.08
CA ALA A 8 6.67 17.75 0.78
C ALA A 8 6.11 16.37 1.15
N LYS A 9 6.23 15.40 0.26
CA LYS A 9 5.80 14.03 0.53
C LYS A 9 6.62 13.40 1.65
N ILE A 10 7.93 13.56 1.62
CA ILE A 10 8.81 13.06 2.69
C ILE A 10 8.44 13.73 4.03
N ALA A 11 8.23 15.04 4.02
CA ALA A 11 7.91 15.79 5.22
C ALA A 11 6.55 15.40 5.82
N SER A 12 5.63 14.87 5.02
CA SER A 12 4.33 14.43 5.50
C SER A 12 4.42 13.12 6.28
N ILE A 13 5.52 12.39 6.17
CA ILE A 13 5.75 11.14 6.88
C ILE A 13 6.52 11.47 8.16
N THR A 14 5.92 11.17 9.30
CA THR A 14 6.50 11.50 10.61
C THR A 14 6.66 10.24 11.46
N GLU A 15 7.17 10.41 12.66
CA GLU A 15 7.27 9.33 13.64
C GLU A 15 5.91 8.75 14.02
N LYS A 16 4.84 9.49 13.78
CA LYS A 16 3.46 9.05 14.05
C LYS A 16 2.82 8.32 12.86
N THR A 17 3.53 8.16 11.77
CA THR A 17 3.01 7.54 10.56
C THR A 17 3.40 6.06 10.50
N LEU A 18 2.40 5.20 10.30
CA LEU A 18 2.62 3.79 9.98
C LEU A 18 2.67 3.65 8.47
N ILE A 19 3.74 3.08 7.97
CA ILE A 19 3.90 2.84 6.53
C ILE A 19 3.61 1.36 6.27
N VAL A 20 2.67 1.10 5.37
CA VAL A 20 2.32 -0.26 4.98
C VAL A 20 2.62 -0.43 3.51
N GLY A 21 3.42 -1.42 3.17
CA GLY A 21 3.63 -1.81 1.78
C GLY A 21 2.74 -3.00 1.47
N ILE A 22 2.02 -2.95 0.35
CA ILE A 22 1.08 -3.99 -0.03
C ILE A 22 1.42 -4.51 -1.42
N ASP A 23 1.65 -5.82 -1.51
CA ASP A 23 1.76 -6.54 -2.78
C ASP A 23 0.36 -6.99 -3.16
N VAL A 24 -0.20 -6.34 -4.19
CA VAL A 24 -1.58 -6.55 -4.62
C VAL A 24 -1.67 -7.78 -5.52
N GLY A 25 -2.59 -8.67 -5.20
CA GLY A 25 -2.88 -9.83 -6.02
C GLY A 25 -4.36 -9.91 -6.37
N SER A 26 -4.71 -10.81 -7.26
CA SER A 26 -6.10 -10.98 -7.67
C SER A 26 -6.98 -11.56 -6.57
N GLU A 27 -6.46 -12.49 -5.82
CA GLU A 27 -7.21 -13.17 -4.75
C GLU A 27 -6.67 -12.86 -3.37
N THR A 28 -5.36 -12.69 -3.25
CA THR A 28 -4.70 -12.48 -1.96
C THR A 28 -3.71 -11.33 -2.08
N HIS A 29 -3.72 -10.47 -1.08
CA HIS A 29 -2.75 -9.38 -0.92
C HIS A 29 -1.80 -9.72 0.22
N TYR A 30 -0.58 -9.17 0.17
CA TYR A 30 0.43 -9.36 1.21
C TYR A 30 0.91 -8.01 1.69
N ALA A 31 0.96 -7.82 3.00
CA ALA A 31 1.31 -6.53 3.60
C ALA A 31 2.39 -6.67 4.65
N ARG A 32 3.28 -5.68 4.71
CA ARG A 32 4.28 -5.52 5.77
C ARG A 32 4.22 -4.09 6.28
N ALA A 33 4.55 -3.89 7.55
CA ALA A 33 4.43 -2.58 8.20
C ALA A 33 5.79 -2.08 8.68
N PHE A 34 6.00 -0.78 8.49
CA PHE A 34 7.27 -0.11 8.75
C PHE A 34 7.03 1.24 9.40
N ASP A 35 8.09 1.80 9.98
CA ASP A 35 8.07 3.19 10.42
C ASP A 35 8.68 4.10 9.35
N TRP A 36 8.81 5.39 9.67
CA TRP A 36 9.35 6.40 8.76
C TRP A 36 10.83 6.20 8.42
N ARG A 37 11.52 5.32 9.16
CA ARG A 37 12.94 5.02 8.97
C ARG A 37 13.17 3.66 8.31
N ASN A 38 12.13 3.03 7.79
CA ASN A 38 12.17 1.67 7.23
C ASN A 38 12.43 0.58 8.28
N TYR A 39 12.21 0.88 9.56
CA TYR A 39 12.22 -0.16 10.58
C TYR A 39 10.96 -1.00 10.45
N GLU A 40 11.12 -2.30 10.29
CA GLU A 40 9.99 -3.20 10.09
C GLU A 40 9.42 -3.70 11.40
N PHE A 41 8.10 -3.54 11.58
CA PHE A 41 7.38 -4.01 12.76
C PHE A 41 6.93 -5.46 12.63
N THR A 42 6.93 -6.01 11.42
CA THR A 42 6.36 -7.33 11.13
C THR A 42 7.46 -8.33 10.82
N LYS A 43 7.35 -9.53 11.38
CA LYS A 43 8.30 -10.62 11.09
C LYS A 43 7.90 -11.37 9.82
N LYS A 44 6.60 -11.42 9.54
CA LYS A 44 6.03 -12.11 8.38
C LYS A 44 5.02 -11.20 7.71
N PRO A 45 4.86 -11.28 6.38
CA PRO A 45 3.80 -10.52 5.74
C PRO A 45 2.43 -11.05 6.18
N LEU A 46 1.48 -10.12 6.32
CA LEU A 46 0.09 -10.49 6.51
C LEU A 46 -0.49 -10.86 5.15
N ALA A 47 -1.06 -12.04 5.03
CA ALA A 47 -1.83 -12.43 3.86
C ALA A 47 -3.30 -12.16 4.14
N PHE A 48 -3.97 -11.45 3.24
CA PHE A 48 -5.41 -11.20 3.39
C PHE A 48 -6.09 -11.25 2.02
N SER A 49 -7.33 -11.74 2.01
CA SER A 49 -8.06 -11.95 0.77
C SER A 49 -8.53 -10.63 0.17
N ASN A 50 -8.70 -10.62 -1.16
CA ASN A 50 -9.25 -9.46 -1.89
C ASN A 50 -10.79 -9.47 -1.77
N THR A 51 -11.28 -9.44 -0.54
CA THR A 51 -12.69 -9.47 -0.19
C THR A 51 -12.92 -8.55 0.99
N GLU A 52 -14.19 -8.21 1.25
CA GLU A 52 -14.54 -7.40 2.41
C GLU A 52 -14.03 -8.03 3.71
N ALA A 53 -14.19 -9.35 3.87
CA ALA A 53 -13.69 -10.06 5.05
C ALA A 53 -12.18 -9.93 5.19
N GLY A 54 -11.44 -10.04 4.09
CA GLY A 54 -9.99 -9.85 4.09
C GLY A 54 -9.59 -8.42 4.46
N PHE A 55 -10.32 -7.45 3.95
CA PHE A 55 -10.06 -6.03 4.26
C PHE A 55 -10.29 -5.73 5.75
N LEU A 56 -11.31 -6.35 6.35
CA LEU A 56 -11.55 -6.18 7.78
C LEU A 56 -10.43 -6.82 8.61
N THR A 57 -9.90 -7.95 8.18
CA THR A 57 -8.73 -8.57 8.80
C THR A 57 -7.53 -7.62 8.72
N PHE A 58 -7.31 -7.02 7.56
CA PHE A 58 -6.24 -6.03 7.37
C PHE A 58 -6.42 -4.83 8.30
N LYS A 59 -7.63 -4.30 8.38
CA LYS A 59 -7.93 -3.14 9.23
C LYS A 59 -7.63 -3.44 10.69
N ALA A 60 -8.06 -4.61 11.19
CA ALA A 60 -7.79 -5.01 12.57
C ALA A 60 -6.28 -5.11 12.84
N TRP A 61 -5.54 -5.67 11.89
CA TRP A 61 -4.09 -5.79 11.98
C TRP A 61 -3.41 -4.40 12.03
N VAL A 62 -3.86 -3.47 11.20
CA VAL A 62 -3.34 -2.10 11.20
C VAL A 62 -3.64 -1.40 12.52
N GLU A 63 -4.87 -1.52 13.00
CA GLU A 63 -5.28 -0.87 14.26
C GLU A 63 -4.46 -1.40 15.45
N ASP A 64 -4.19 -2.71 15.48
CA ASP A 64 -3.36 -3.32 16.49
C ASP A 64 -1.94 -2.75 16.48
N LEU A 65 -1.36 -2.60 15.29
CA LEU A 65 -0.04 -2.00 15.15
C LEU A 65 -0.02 -0.53 15.54
N GLN A 66 -1.07 0.22 15.18
CA GLN A 66 -1.19 1.62 15.57
C GLN A 66 -1.21 1.78 17.08
N GLU A 67 -1.97 0.95 17.77
CA GLU A 67 -2.06 0.98 19.21
C GLU A 67 -0.73 0.60 19.85
N LYS A 68 -0.12 -0.47 19.36
CA LYS A 68 1.12 -1.01 19.93
C LYS A 68 2.29 -0.05 19.78
N TYR A 69 2.38 0.66 18.66
CA TYR A 69 3.53 1.51 18.36
C TYR A 69 3.20 3.01 18.36
N GLY A 70 2.00 3.38 18.80
CA GLY A 70 1.61 4.78 18.94
C GLY A 70 1.50 5.55 17.63
N LYS A 71 1.01 4.91 16.57
CA LYS A 71 0.89 5.54 15.27
C LYS A 71 -0.51 6.13 15.09
N THR A 72 -0.59 7.36 14.60
CA THR A 72 -1.86 8.07 14.42
C THR A 72 -2.28 8.18 12.97
N ALA A 73 -1.36 7.98 12.03
CA ALA A 73 -1.64 8.05 10.60
C ALA A 73 -1.15 6.79 9.91
N VAL A 74 -1.81 6.41 8.81
CA VAL A 74 -1.44 5.24 8.02
C VAL A 74 -1.33 5.64 6.55
N ILE A 75 -0.20 5.31 5.94
CA ILE A 75 -0.01 5.42 4.49
C ILE A 75 0.21 4.01 3.97
N ALA A 76 -0.66 3.58 3.06
CA ALA A 76 -0.60 2.25 2.46
C ALA A 76 -0.17 2.37 1.01
N GLY A 77 1.04 1.92 0.70
CA GLY A 77 1.59 1.96 -0.65
C GLY A 77 1.32 0.67 -1.39
N MET A 78 1.06 0.79 -2.69
CA MET A 78 0.83 -0.36 -3.54
C MET A 78 1.26 -0.06 -4.97
N GLU A 79 1.59 -1.10 -5.71
CA GLU A 79 1.93 -1.02 -7.13
C GLU A 79 0.64 -1.18 -7.94
N PRO A 80 0.29 -0.20 -8.81
CA PRO A 80 -0.99 -0.22 -9.51
C PRO A 80 -0.95 -1.12 -10.76
N THR A 81 -0.90 -2.43 -10.56
CA THR A 81 -0.96 -3.38 -11.65
C THR A 81 -2.40 -3.88 -11.80
N GLY A 82 -2.96 -3.72 -13.01
CA GLY A 82 -4.32 -4.14 -13.28
C GLY A 82 -5.35 -3.34 -12.49
N HIS A 83 -6.45 -3.98 -12.16
CA HIS A 83 -7.57 -3.36 -11.44
C HIS A 83 -7.77 -3.91 -10.02
N TYR A 84 -6.97 -4.87 -9.60
CA TYR A 84 -7.16 -5.56 -8.32
C TYR A 84 -6.94 -4.68 -7.09
N TRP A 85 -6.25 -3.54 -7.25
CA TRP A 85 -6.01 -2.59 -6.18
C TRP A 85 -7.22 -1.71 -5.86
N PHE A 86 -8.19 -1.62 -6.80
CA PHE A 86 -9.24 -0.60 -6.74
C PHE A 86 -10.15 -0.77 -5.51
N ALA A 87 -10.65 -1.98 -5.27
CA ALA A 87 -11.51 -2.25 -4.12
C ALA A 87 -10.77 -2.01 -2.81
N LEU A 88 -9.52 -2.46 -2.73
CA LEU A 88 -8.68 -2.24 -1.56
C LEU A 88 -8.42 -0.74 -1.35
N GLY A 89 -8.07 -0.02 -2.41
CA GLY A 89 -7.81 1.42 -2.32
C GLY A 89 -9.02 2.19 -1.79
N LYS A 90 -10.20 1.84 -2.27
CA LYS A 90 -11.42 2.47 -1.80
C LYS A 90 -11.68 2.16 -0.32
N PHE A 91 -11.49 0.91 0.08
CA PHE A 91 -11.63 0.51 1.48
C PHE A 91 -10.68 1.31 2.38
N LEU A 92 -9.43 1.45 1.96
CA LEU A 92 -8.43 2.19 2.71
C LEU A 92 -8.86 3.65 2.89
N GLN A 93 -9.27 4.29 1.81
CA GLN A 93 -9.71 5.68 1.83
C GLN A 93 -10.94 5.86 2.74
N ASP A 94 -11.91 4.96 2.64
CA ASP A 94 -13.13 5.03 3.44
C ASP A 94 -12.87 4.83 4.93
N ASN A 95 -11.76 4.20 5.29
CA ASN A 95 -11.39 3.91 6.68
C ASN A 95 -10.28 4.82 7.21
N GLY A 96 -10.07 5.95 6.57
CA GLY A 96 -9.13 6.97 7.05
C GLY A 96 -7.66 6.65 6.83
N MET A 97 -7.35 5.63 6.06
CA MET A 97 -5.99 5.32 5.64
C MET A 97 -5.72 5.98 4.29
N LYS A 98 -4.48 6.31 4.02
CA LYS A 98 -4.12 7.01 2.80
C LYS A 98 -3.51 6.03 1.80
N PRO A 99 -4.24 5.65 0.73
CA PRO A 99 -3.66 4.81 -0.32
C PRO A 99 -2.75 5.64 -1.22
N VAL A 100 -1.58 5.11 -1.55
CA VAL A 100 -0.66 5.75 -2.48
C VAL A 100 -0.11 4.71 -3.45
N HIS A 101 0.25 5.16 -4.66
CA HIS A 101 0.80 4.28 -5.68
C HIS A 101 2.29 4.53 -5.87
N VAL A 102 3.06 3.45 -5.96
CA VAL A 102 4.47 3.52 -6.36
C VAL A 102 4.58 3.07 -7.81
N ASN A 103 5.57 3.60 -8.52
CA ASN A 103 5.77 3.28 -9.93
C ASN A 103 6.33 1.86 -10.07
N PRO A 104 5.70 0.99 -10.89
CA PRO A 104 6.19 -0.37 -11.10
C PRO A 104 7.64 -0.43 -11.57
N HIS A 105 8.07 0.54 -12.37
CA HIS A 105 9.46 0.61 -12.82
C HIS A 105 10.42 0.84 -11.65
N HIS A 106 10.05 1.70 -10.70
CA HIS A 106 10.87 1.94 -9.49
C HIS A 106 10.93 0.68 -8.62
N VAL A 107 9.83 -0.05 -8.51
CA VAL A 107 9.79 -1.30 -7.74
C VAL A 107 10.77 -2.31 -8.34
N LYS A 108 10.71 -2.50 -9.66
CA LYS A 108 11.60 -3.43 -10.35
C LYS A 108 13.07 -3.04 -10.18
N LYS A 109 13.39 -1.76 -10.34
CA LYS A 109 14.74 -1.27 -10.21
C LYS A 109 15.30 -1.45 -8.81
N SER A 110 14.49 -1.16 -7.79
CA SER A 110 14.89 -1.33 -6.39
C SER A 110 15.11 -2.80 -6.05
N LYS A 111 14.28 -3.70 -6.58
CA LYS A 111 14.45 -5.14 -6.38
C LYS A 111 15.77 -5.64 -6.98
N GLU A 112 16.15 -5.14 -8.15
CA GLU A 112 17.40 -5.50 -8.78
C GLU A 112 18.60 -5.12 -7.92
N LEU A 113 18.54 -3.97 -7.24
CA LEU A 113 19.59 -3.53 -6.33
C LEU A 113 19.69 -4.40 -5.08
N ASP A 114 18.57 -4.93 -4.61
CA ASP A 114 18.50 -5.76 -3.40
C ASP A 114 18.76 -7.25 -3.69
N ASP A 115 18.82 -7.64 -4.95
CA ASP A 115 18.80 -9.04 -5.40
C ASP A 115 20.12 -9.77 -5.27
N ASN A 116 21.01 -9.30 -4.40
CA ASN A 116 22.23 -10.06 -4.07
C ASN A 116 21.96 -11.13 -2.99
N ASN A 117 20.71 -11.26 -2.55
CA ASN A 117 20.34 -12.21 -1.51
C ASN A 117 19.56 -13.38 -2.14
N PRO A 118 20.03 -14.64 -2.00
CA PRO A 118 19.38 -15.79 -2.63
C PRO A 118 18.02 -16.19 -2.05
N ASN A 119 17.55 -15.57 -0.99
CA ASN A 119 16.25 -15.89 -0.38
C ASN A 119 15.10 -15.30 -1.20
N LYS A 120 14.71 -16.02 -2.24
CA LYS A 120 13.63 -15.59 -3.14
C LYS A 120 12.23 -15.92 -2.61
N ASN A 121 12.13 -16.61 -1.46
CA ASN A 121 10.85 -17.06 -0.93
C ASN A 121 10.14 -16.03 -0.06
N ASP A 122 10.83 -14.99 0.38
CA ASP A 122 10.21 -13.91 1.15
C ASP A 122 9.56 -12.91 0.21
N ARG A 123 8.33 -12.49 0.53
CA ARG A 123 7.64 -11.47 -0.23
C ARG A 123 8.33 -10.13 0.00
N LYS A 124 9.28 -9.79 -0.87
CA LYS A 124 10.06 -8.56 -0.76
C LYS A 124 9.36 -7.34 -1.32
N ASP A 125 8.35 -7.55 -2.18
CA ASP A 125 7.65 -6.44 -2.81
C ASP A 125 7.02 -5.48 -1.79
N PRO A 126 6.35 -5.93 -0.73
CA PRO A 126 5.82 -5.01 0.28
C PRO A 126 6.90 -4.16 0.93
N LYS A 127 8.07 -4.74 1.20
CA LYS A 127 9.20 -4.01 1.77
C LYS A 127 9.73 -2.95 0.82
N THR A 128 9.91 -3.33 -0.44
CA THR A 128 10.38 -2.41 -1.49
C THR A 128 9.40 -1.26 -1.67
N ILE A 129 8.11 -1.57 -1.70
CA ILE A 129 7.05 -0.57 -1.84
C ILE A 129 7.07 0.42 -0.67
N ALA A 130 7.20 -0.09 0.56
CA ALA A 130 7.27 0.77 1.75
C ALA A 130 8.49 1.69 1.71
N ALA A 131 9.64 1.18 1.28
CA ALA A 131 10.85 1.98 1.16
C ALA A 131 10.68 3.12 0.15
N LEU A 132 10.03 2.86 -0.97
CA LEU A 132 9.74 3.89 -1.98
C LEU A 132 8.81 4.96 -1.42
N VAL A 133 7.82 4.56 -0.62
CA VAL A 133 6.93 5.52 0.05
C VAL A 133 7.75 6.45 0.96
N ASN A 134 8.65 5.89 1.76
CA ASN A 134 9.49 6.68 2.66
C ASN A 134 10.42 7.64 1.92
N GLU A 135 10.78 7.32 0.67
CA GLU A 135 11.58 8.19 -0.18
C GLU A 135 10.76 9.29 -0.88
N GLY A 136 9.45 9.32 -0.67
CA GLY A 136 8.57 10.26 -1.35
C GLY A 136 8.30 9.91 -2.80
N ARG A 137 8.61 8.68 -3.22
CA ARG A 137 8.46 8.21 -4.60
C ARG A 137 7.10 7.55 -4.80
N PHE A 138 6.05 8.33 -4.58
CA PHE A 138 4.68 7.84 -4.71
C PHE A 138 3.77 8.93 -5.24
N SER A 139 2.59 8.52 -5.71
CA SER A 139 1.54 9.43 -6.14
C SER A 139 0.23 9.06 -5.47
N TYR A 140 -0.70 10.02 -5.41
CA TYR A 140 -2.02 9.79 -4.86
C TYR A 140 -2.95 9.33 -5.99
N PRO A 141 -3.54 8.12 -5.89
CA PRO A 141 -4.45 7.64 -6.91
C PRO A 141 -5.78 8.40 -6.84
N TYR A 142 -6.41 8.56 -8.00
CA TYR A 142 -7.78 9.04 -8.04
C TYR A 142 -8.72 7.87 -7.78
N ILE A 143 -9.53 7.99 -6.72
CA ILE A 143 -10.53 6.98 -6.37
C ILE A 143 -11.89 7.65 -6.43
N PRO A 144 -12.74 7.28 -7.41
CA PRO A 144 -14.07 7.88 -7.53
C PRO A 144 -14.93 7.60 -6.31
N THR A 145 -15.73 8.60 -5.91
CA THR A 145 -16.66 8.48 -4.80
C THR A 145 -18.08 8.82 -5.28
N GLY A 146 -19.08 8.33 -4.55
CA GLY A 146 -20.48 8.61 -4.86
C GLY A 146 -20.95 7.99 -6.17
N ILE A 147 -21.69 8.75 -6.96
CA ILE A 147 -22.30 8.28 -8.20
C ILE A 147 -21.25 7.75 -9.19
N TYR A 148 -20.12 8.40 -9.26
CA TYR A 148 -19.03 7.97 -10.16
C TYR A 148 -18.51 6.59 -9.79
N ALA A 149 -18.39 6.29 -8.51
CA ALA A 149 -17.95 4.98 -8.05
C ALA A 149 -18.95 3.89 -8.43
N GLU A 150 -20.25 4.17 -8.28
CA GLU A 150 -21.31 3.24 -8.66
C GLU A 150 -21.32 2.95 -10.16
N ILE A 151 -21.24 3.99 -10.98
CA ILE A 151 -21.22 3.84 -12.44
C ILE A 151 -20.02 3.03 -12.87
N ARG A 152 -18.85 3.30 -12.29
CA ARG A 152 -17.62 2.59 -12.64
C ARG A 152 -17.68 1.12 -12.22
N SER A 153 -18.25 0.84 -11.06
CA SER A 153 -18.43 -0.54 -10.59
C SER A 153 -19.37 -1.31 -11.53
N LEU A 154 -20.47 -0.71 -11.93
CA LEU A 154 -21.41 -1.33 -12.87
C LEU A 154 -20.76 -1.58 -14.24
N SER A 155 -19.96 -0.63 -14.72
CA SER A 155 -19.24 -0.80 -15.98
C SER A 155 -18.23 -1.95 -15.90
N ASN A 156 -17.51 -2.06 -14.79
CA ASN A 156 -16.56 -3.14 -14.58
C ASN A 156 -17.25 -4.50 -14.52
N LEU A 157 -18.40 -4.58 -13.88
CA LEU A 157 -19.19 -5.81 -13.81
C LEU A 157 -19.65 -6.26 -15.20
N ARG A 158 -20.03 -5.32 -16.06
CA ARG A 158 -20.42 -5.63 -17.44
C ARG A 158 -19.28 -6.25 -18.24
N PHE A 159 -18.07 -5.78 -18.04
CA PHE A 159 -16.90 -6.28 -18.76
C PHE A 159 -16.40 -7.62 -18.23
N GLN A 160 -16.77 -8.00 -17.02
CA GLN A 160 -16.36 -9.26 -16.41
C GLN A 160 -17.32 -10.40 -16.69
N THR A 161 -18.48 -10.12 -17.25
CA THR A 161 -19.42 -11.14 -17.70
C THR A 161 -19.29 -11.38 -19.18
#